data_8948187b392fb4a44d1d849ddc8f1094
#
_entry.id   8948187b392fb4a44d1d849ddc8f1094
#
_cell.length_a   1.000
_cell.length_b   1.000
_cell.length_c   1.000
_cell.angle_alpha   90.00
_cell.angle_beta   90.00
_cell.angle_gamma   90.00
#
_symmetry.space_group_name_H-M   'P 1'
#
loop_
_entity.id
_entity.type
_entity.pdbx_description
1 polymer ?
#
loop_
_entity_poly.entity_id
_entity_poly.type
_entity_poly.pdbx_seq_one_letter_code
_entity_poly.pdbx_strand_id
1 'polypeptide(L)'
;INKKNKSFNLLNENIHPNFFKIDLKDGTQSIDINQIRNMIRYTNKTTFIENKKFVLIDNVENLNINSVNALLKSIENPSENTFFILIFNSTKQIAKTLKSRCLEFKIFFNQKDKIFILNKLLSQFQIQYDTEILANIITYYDSPGNIINKLIFCNENKILLDNINTKNIIIELINSYKK
;
A
#
# COMPACT_ATOMS: atom_id res chain seq x y z
N ILE A 1 17.85 -5.57 -5.82
CA ILE A 1 18.01 -5.26 -4.37
C ILE A 1 18.89 -6.35 -3.77
N ASN A 2 20.00 -5.96 -3.10
CA ASN A 2 20.92 -6.93 -2.53
C ASN A 2 20.31 -7.52 -1.23
N LYS A 3 19.78 -8.75 -1.32
CA LYS A 3 19.15 -9.47 -0.18
C LYS A 3 20.13 -9.77 0.98
N LYS A 4 21.43 -9.59 0.79
CA LYS A 4 22.46 -9.76 1.84
C LYS A 4 22.66 -8.51 2.70
N ASN A 5 22.00 -7.39 2.40
CA ASN A 5 22.12 -6.16 3.17
C ASN A 5 21.35 -6.31 4.50
N LYS A 6 22.04 -6.12 5.62
CA LYS A 6 21.48 -6.19 6.97
C LYS A 6 20.27 -5.28 7.15
N SER A 7 20.33 -4.04 6.64
CA SER A 7 19.20 -3.11 6.69
C SER A 7 17.98 -3.61 5.92
N PHE A 8 18.17 -4.30 4.79
CA PHE A 8 17.06 -4.89 4.02
C PHE A 8 16.30 -5.96 4.83
N ASN A 9 17.03 -6.82 5.54
CA ASN A 9 16.41 -7.86 6.38
C ASN A 9 15.63 -7.22 7.55
N LEU A 10 16.22 -6.23 8.22
CA LEU A 10 15.57 -5.49 9.32
C LEU A 10 14.30 -4.76 8.85
N LEU A 11 14.30 -4.23 7.62
CA LEU A 11 13.09 -3.61 7.02
C LEU A 11 12.00 -4.64 6.74
N ASN A 12 12.35 -5.80 6.20
CA ASN A 12 11.38 -6.87 5.92
C ASN A 12 10.74 -7.43 7.20
N GLU A 13 11.51 -7.46 8.29
CA GLU A 13 11.04 -7.90 9.61
C GLU A 13 10.33 -6.78 10.40
N ASN A 14 10.22 -5.57 9.83
CA ASN A 14 9.64 -4.37 10.48
C ASN A 14 10.33 -3.98 11.81
N ILE A 15 11.61 -4.29 11.95
CA ILE A 15 12.41 -4.01 13.17
C ILE A 15 13.57 -3.06 12.92
N HIS A 16 13.62 -2.37 11.77
CA HIS A 16 14.70 -1.43 11.47
C HIS A 16 14.64 -0.21 12.41
N PRO A 17 15.71 0.10 13.16
CA PRO A 17 15.68 1.12 14.22
C PRO A 17 15.43 2.54 13.69
N ASN A 18 15.83 2.83 12.45
CA ASN A 18 15.67 4.15 11.84
C ASN A 18 14.50 4.20 10.83
N PHE A 19 13.58 3.23 10.87
CA PHE A 19 12.41 3.20 10.01
C PHE A 19 11.14 2.97 10.83
N PHE A 20 10.12 3.77 10.58
CA PHE A 20 8.82 3.65 11.23
C PHE A 20 7.72 3.63 10.17
N LYS A 21 6.92 2.58 10.16
CA LYS A 21 5.78 2.44 9.25
C LYS A 21 4.46 2.65 9.99
N ILE A 22 3.58 3.44 9.39
CA ILE A 22 2.17 3.55 9.76
C ILE A 22 1.34 3.06 8.58
N ASP A 23 0.33 2.28 8.89
CA ASP A 23 -0.62 1.75 7.92
C ASP A 23 -1.97 1.53 8.62
N LEU A 24 -3.02 1.24 7.85
CA LEU A 24 -4.27 0.77 8.38
C LEU A 24 -4.05 -0.53 9.16
N LYS A 25 -4.67 -0.64 10.31
CA LYS A 25 -4.73 -1.91 11.04
C LYS A 25 -5.84 -2.78 10.47
N ASP A 26 -5.65 -4.09 10.56
CA ASP A 26 -6.65 -5.06 10.13
C ASP A 26 -8.02 -4.76 10.77
N GLY A 27 -9.05 -4.74 9.94
CA GLY A 27 -10.42 -4.44 10.36
C GLY A 27 -10.72 -2.96 10.66
N THR A 28 -9.75 -2.04 10.48
CA THR A 28 -9.99 -0.60 10.68
C THR A 28 -10.12 0.14 9.34
N GLN A 29 -10.92 1.21 9.33
CA GLN A 29 -11.12 2.08 8.17
C GLN A 29 -10.33 3.39 8.28
N SER A 30 -9.68 3.65 9.41
CA SER A 30 -8.94 4.89 9.63
C SER A 30 -7.68 4.68 10.45
N ILE A 31 -6.69 5.53 10.18
CA ILE A 31 -5.47 5.65 10.96
C ILE A 31 -5.76 6.57 12.14
N ASP A 32 -5.64 6.04 13.35
CA ASP A 32 -5.99 6.76 14.56
C ASP A 32 -4.84 7.68 15.06
N ILE A 33 -5.20 8.60 15.95
CA ILE A 33 -4.24 9.56 16.52
C ILE A 33 -3.15 8.88 17.36
N ASN A 34 -3.39 7.70 17.94
CA ASN A 34 -2.38 7.03 18.75
C ASN A 34 -1.22 6.49 17.91
N GLN A 35 -1.52 6.07 16.66
CA GLN A 35 -0.47 5.69 15.71
C GLN A 35 0.44 6.89 15.40
N ILE A 36 -0.14 8.07 15.18
CA ILE A 36 0.62 9.31 14.95
C ILE A 36 1.39 9.74 16.21
N ARG A 37 0.79 9.63 17.40
CA ARG A 37 1.51 9.92 18.67
C ARG A 37 2.70 8.99 18.89
N ASN A 38 2.58 7.72 18.54
CA ASN A 38 3.68 6.75 18.63
C ASN A 38 4.81 7.11 17.64
N MET A 39 4.46 7.54 16.45
CA MET A 39 5.41 8.07 15.47
C MET A 39 6.14 9.31 16.01
N ILE A 40 5.43 10.28 16.59
CA ILE A 40 6.04 11.48 17.18
C ILE A 40 7.02 11.10 18.29
N ARG A 41 6.65 10.14 19.16
CA ARG A 41 7.57 9.62 20.18
C ARG A 41 8.82 8.99 19.56
N TYR A 42 8.64 8.26 18.45
CA TYR A 42 9.76 7.66 17.72
C TYR A 42 10.67 8.73 17.09
N THR A 43 10.12 9.76 16.44
CA THR A 43 10.92 10.81 15.80
C THR A 43 11.74 11.63 16.80
N ASN A 44 11.27 11.77 18.03
CA ASN A 44 11.94 12.49 19.10
C ASN A 44 13.05 11.68 19.82
N LYS A 45 13.18 10.36 19.54
CA LYS A 45 14.29 9.57 20.07
C LYS A 45 15.57 9.83 19.29
N THR A 46 16.74 9.63 19.90
CA THR A 46 18.03 9.67 19.22
C THR A 46 18.17 8.52 18.21
N THR A 47 18.96 8.72 17.16
CA THR A 47 19.26 7.67 16.16
C THR A 47 20.35 6.73 16.67
N PHE A 48 20.23 5.43 16.34
CA PHE A 48 21.17 4.42 16.82
C PHE A 48 22.33 4.13 15.85
N ILE A 49 22.12 4.21 14.54
CA ILE A 49 23.09 3.71 13.55
C ILE A 49 23.51 4.79 12.55
N GLU A 50 22.59 5.59 12.08
CA GLU A 50 22.81 6.69 11.14
C GLU A 50 21.98 7.89 11.57
N ASN A 51 22.43 9.08 11.22
CA ASN A 51 21.72 10.32 11.61
C ASN A 51 20.37 10.53 10.88
N LYS A 52 19.91 9.59 10.04
CA LYS A 52 18.68 9.70 9.25
C LYS A 52 17.58 8.79 9.75
N LYS A 53 16.37 9.32 9.89
CA LYS A 53 15.13 8.59 10.19
C LYS A 53 14.18 8.65 9.02
N PHE A 54 13.49 7.57 8.77
CA PHE A 54 12.45 7.49 7.74
C PHE A 54 11.13 7.10 8.38
N VAL A 55 10.10 7.89 8.11
CA VAL A 55 8.73 7.64 8.51
C VAL A 55 7.90 7.42 7.25
N LEU A 56 7.36 6.24 7.09
CA LEU A 56 6.45 5.89 6.00
C LEU A 56 5.02 5.84 6.55
N ILE A 57 4.14 6.61 5.95
CA ILE A 57 2.70 6.57 6.25
C ILE A 57 1.98 6.15 4.97
N ASP A 58 1.42 4.95 4.97
CA ASP A 58 0.61 4.43 3.87
C ASP A 58 -0.87 4.74 4.12
N ASN A 59 -1.67 4.80 3.05
CA ASN A 59 -3.09 5.12 3.11
C ASN A 59 -3.40 6.45 3.82
N VAL A 60 -2.65 7.51 3.52
CA VAL A 60 -2.76 8.84 4.16
C VAL A 60 -4.17 9.44 4.04
N GLU A 61 -4.92 9.09 3.00
CA GLU A 61 -6.32 9.48 2.82
C GLU A 61 -7.26 8.96 3.90
N ASN A 62 -6.83 7.97 4.68
CA ASN A 62 -7.61 7.39 5.78
C ASN A 62 -7.20 7.94 7.17
N LEU A 63 -6.39 9.00 7.22
CA LEU A 63 -6.14 9.74 8.45
C LEU A 63 -7.42 10.47 8.91
N ASN A 64 -7.82 10.30 10.17
CA ASN A 64 -8.86 11.13 10.75
C ASN A 64 -8.35 12.56 11.00
N ILE A 65 -9.25 13.51 11.19
CA ILE A 65 -8.91 14.94 11.31
C ILE A 65 -7.91 15.22 12.44
N ASN A 66 -8.01 14.51 13.56
CA ASN A 66 -7.11 14.68 14.70
C ASN A 66 -5.71 14.16 14.37
N SER A 67 -5.63 13.04 13.63
CA SER A 67 -4.37 12.46 13.13
C SER A 67 -3.71 13.38 12.12
N VAL A 68 -4.48 13.98 11.21
CA VAL A 68 -3.98 15.00 10.27
C VAL A 68 -3.36 16.17 11.02
N ASN A 69 -4.08 16.75 11.99
CA ASN A 69 -3.61 17.91 12.74
C ASN A 69 -2.35 17.62 13.57
N ALA A 70 -2.25 16.42 14.13
CA ALA A 70 -1.05 15.99 14.86
C ALA A 70 0.15 15.79 13.90
N LEU A 71 -0.08 15.21 12.73
CA LEU A 71 0.94 14.97 11.70
C LEU A 71 1.47 16.30 11.14
N LEU A 72 0.59 17.26 10.86
CA LEU A 72 0.97 18.58 10.34
C LEU A 72 2.04 19.27 11.19
N LYS A 73 1.91 19.23 12.53
CA LYS A 73 2.89 19.80 13.44
C LYS A 73 4.29 19.17 13.27
N SER A 74 4.34 17.86 13.02
CA SER A 74 5.59 17.12 12.84
C SER A 74 6.21 17.36 11.47
N ILE A 75 5.40 17.61 10.43
CA ILE A 75 5.87 17.91 9.09
C ILE A 75 6.38 19.36 9.00
N GLU A 76 5.72 20.30 9.68
CA GLU A 76 6.14 21.71 9.72
C GLU A 76 7.47 21.91 10.44
N ASN A 77 7.69 21.18 11.53
CA ASN A 77 8.91 21.26 12.35
C ASN A 77 9.48 19.86 12.57
N PRO A 78 10.04 19.23 11.52
CA PRO A 78 10.56 17.88 11.62
C PRO A 78 11.79 17.84 12.56
N SER A 79 11.91 16.76 13.34
CA SER A 79 13.16 16.49 14.05
C SER A 79 14.32 16.37 13.06
N GLU A 80 15.52 16.72 13.47
CA GLU A 80 16.70 16.70 12.60
C GLU A 80 16.83 15.35 11.87
N ASN A 81 17.19 15.42 10.59
CA ASN A 81 17.40 14.26 9.72
C ASN A 81 16.20 13.29 9.62
N THR A 82 14.97 13.77 9.85
CA THR A 82 13.74 12.97 9.71
C THR A 82 13.09 13.23 8.36
N PHE A 83 12.83 12.15 7.61
CA PHE A 83 12.20 12.16 6.30
C PHE A 83 10.84 11.51 6.38
N PHE A 84 9.79 12.20 5.94
CA PHE A 84 8.43 11.69 5.85
C PHE A 84 8.13 11.26 4.42
N ILE A 85 7.62 10.04 4.24
CA ILE A 85 7.14 9.50 2.98
C ILE A 85 5.66 9.21 3.17
N LEU A 86 4.82 9.95 2.45
CA LEU A 86 3.36 9.84 2.51
C LEU A 86 2.87 9.16 1.22
N ILE A 87 2.18 8.03 1.36
CA ILE A 87 1.60 7.31 0.23
C ILE A 87 0.08 7.43 0.30
N PHE A 88 -0.55 7.80 -0.81
CA PHE A 88 -1.99 7.90 -0.89
C PHE A 88 -2.50 7.48 -2.27
N ASN A 89 -3.76 7.07 -2.34
CA ASN A 89 -4.41 6.75 -3.60
C ASN A 89 -4.82 8.05 -4.31
N SER A 90 -4.33 8.26 -5.53
CA SER A 90 -4.60 9.46 -6.33
C SER A 90 -6.10 9.67 -6.67
N THR A 91 -6.92 8.63 -6.57
CA THR A 91 -8.37 8.73 -6.76
C THR A 91 -9.11 9.28 -5.55
N LYS A 92 -8.46 9.31 -4.38
CA LYS A 92 -9.00 9.85 -3.13
C LYS A 92 -8.43 11.22 -2.83
N GLN A 93 -9.15 11.99 -2.02
CA GLN A 93 -8.70 13.30 -1.58
C GLN A 93 -7.96 13.20 -0.25
N ILE A 94 -6.85 13.91 -0.15
CA ILE A 94 -6.14 14.13 1.12
C ILE A 94 -6.29 15.59 1.54
N ALA A 95 -6.05 15.85 2.83
CA ALA A 95 -6.11 17.21 3.38
C ALA A 95 -5.19 18.15 2.58
N LYS A 96 -5.74 19.25 2.08
CA LYS A 96 -4.99 20.26 1.30
C LYS A 96 -3.82 20.82 2.08
N THR A 97 -3.95 20.92 3.41
CA THR A 97 -2.92 21.34 4.33
C THR A 97 -1.69 20.40 4.38
N LEU A 98 -1.89 19.10 4.23
CA LEU A 98 -0.79 18.14 4.06
C LEU A 98 -0.13 18.30 2.69
N LYS A 99 -0.97 18.38 1.65
CA LYS A 99 -0.49 18.47 0.27
C LYS A 99 0.38 19.70 0.03
N SER A 100 0.04 20.85 0.65
CA SER A 100 0.80 22.11 0.52
C SER A 100 2.17 22.10 1.21
N ARG A 101 2.46 21.11 2.06
CA ARG A 101 3.71 20.98 2.82
C ARG A 101 4.60 19.84 2.33
N CYS A 102 4.19 19.14 1.30
CA CYS A 102 4.89 17.98 0.75
C CYS A 102 5.23 18.19 -0.73
N LEU A 103 6.33 17.62 -1.18
CA LEU A 103 6.60 17.47 -2.61
C LEU A 103 5.79 16.29 -3.12
N GLU A 104 4.95 16.50 -4.13
CA GLU A 104 4.11 15.45 -4.71
C GLU A 104 4.82 14.81 -5.90
N PHE A 105 4.94 13.49 -5.86
CA PHE A 105 5.40 12.67 -6.98
C PHE A 105 4.28 11.75 -7.42
N LYS A 106 3.87 11.85 -8.69
CA LYS A 106 2.88 10.94 -9.28
C LYS A 106 3.59 9.77 -9.92
N ILE A 107 3.25 8.57 -9.47
CA ILE A 107 3.80 7.32 -10.03
C ILE A 107 2.76 6.73 -10.97
N PHE A 108 3.13 6.58 -12.23
CA PHE A 108 2.31 5.96 -13.25
C PHE A 108 2.97 4.67 -13.72
N PHE A 109 2.19 3.61 -13.77
CA PHE A 109 2.63 2.36 -14.38
C PHE A 109 2.02 2.26 -15.79
N ASN A 110 2.88 2.10 -16.78
CA ASN A 110 2.43 1.73 -18.12
C ASN A 110 1.99 0.26 -18.14
N GLN A 111 1.38 -0.18 -19.24
CA GLN A 111 0.85 -1.53 -19.34
C GLN A 111 1.95 -2.62 -19.24
N LYS A 112 3.13 -2.35 -19.77
CA LYS A 112 4.27 -3.27 -19.67
C LYS A 112 4.75 -3.45 -18.22
N ASP A 113 4.83 -2.34 -17.48
CA ASP A 113 5.21 -2.37 -16.05
C ASP A 113 4.18 -3.13 -15.23
N LYS A 114 2.88 -2.94 -15.49
CA LYS A 114 1.80 -3.67 -14.83
C LYS A 114 1.90 -5.18 -15.08
N ILE A 115 2.12 -5.59 -16.32
CA ILE A 115 2.30 -7.01 -16.68
C ILE A 115 3.54 -7.59 -15.99
N PHE A 116 4.65 -6.86 -16.00
CA PHE A 116 5.87 -7.30 -15.33
C PHE A 116 5.67 -7.51 -13.82
N ILE A 117 5.04 -6.54 -13.16
CA ILE A 117 4.73 -6.61 -11.73
C ILE A 117 3.77 -7.78 -11.46
N LEU A 118 2.71 -7.93 -12.27
CA LEU A 118 1.74 -8.99 -12.15
C LEU A 118 2.39 -10.38 -12.25
N ASN A 119 3.20 -10.61 -13.27
CA ASN A 119 3.91 -11.88 -13.44
C ASN A 119 4.83 -12.20 -12.25
N LYS A 120 5.51 -11.18 -11.71
CA LYS A 120 6.34 -11.34 -10.52
C LYS A 120 5.52 -11.71 -9.28
N LEU A 121 4.36 -11.10 -9.09
CA LEU A 121 3.44 -11.42 -8.00
C LEU A 121 2.85 -12.83 -8.16
N LEU A 122 2.40 -13.21 -9.36
CA LEU A 122 1.89 -14.54 -9.65
C LEU A 122 2.91 -15.63 -9.30
N SER A 123 4.17 -15.44 -9.70
CA SER A 123 5.26 -16.36 -9.35
C SER A 123 5.52 -16.43 -7.85
N GLN A 124 5.43 -15.31 -7.14
CA GLN A 124 5.64 -15.24 -5.70
C GLN A 124 4.53 -15.95 -4.91
N PHE A 125 3.28 -15.83 -5.36
CA PHE A 125 2.14 -16.49 -4.74
C PHE A 125 1.87 -17.90 -5.29
N GLN A 126 2.74 -18.41 -6.19
CA GLN A 126 2.60 -19.73 -6.83
C GLN A 126 1.25 -19.93 -7.55
N ILE A 127 0.69 -18.83 -8.07
CA ILE A 127 -0.58 -18.85 -8.79
C ILE A 127 -0.27 -19.12 -10.27
N GLN A 128 -0.77 -20.25 -10.78
CA GLN A 128 -0.64 -20.59 -12.20
C GLN A 128 -1.86 -20.08 -12.98
N TYR A 129 -1.60 -19.27 -14.01
CA TYR A 129 -2.63 -18.77 -14.92
C TYR A 129 -2.14 -18.80 -16.36
N ASP A 130 -3.10 -19.01 -17.26
CA ASP A 130 -2.85 -18.92 -18.70
C ASP A 130 -2.55 -17.47 -19.09
N THR A 131 -1.52 -17.28 -19.91
CA THR A 131 -1.08 -15.96 -20.39
C THR A 131 -2.15 -15.26 -21.24
N GLU A 132 -3.00 -16.00 -21.96
CA GLU A 132 -4.10 -15.42 -22.73
C GLU A 132 -5.21 -14.87 -21.83
N ILE A 133 -5.53 -15.57 -20.75
CA ILE A 133 -6.51 -15.13 -19.76
C ILE A 133 -6.00 -13.86 -19.06
N LEU A 134 -4.71 -13.82 -18.71
CA LEU A 134 -4.09 -12.64 -18.10
C LEU A 134 -4.15 -11.40 -19.01
N ALA A 135 -3.93 -11.56 -20.31
CA ALA A 135 -4.01 -10.45 -21.26
C ALA A 135 -5.40 -9.81 -21.31
N ASN A 136 -6.45 -10.62 -21.15
CA ASN A 136 -7.85 -10.17 -21.16
C ASN A 136 -8.28 -9.55 -19.80
N ILE A 137 -7.63 -9.94 -18.70
CA ILE A 137 -7.93 -9.45 -17.36
C ILE A 137 -7.27 -8.10 -17.08
N ILE A 138 -6.13 -7.82 -17.71
CA ILE A 138 -5.37 -6.57 -17.50
C ILE A 138 -6.12 -5.42 -18.17
N THR A 139 -7.12 -4.92 -17.49
CA THR A 139 -7.78 -3.69 -17.89
C THR A 139 -6.90 -2.48 -17.55
N TYR A 140 -7.03 -1.43 -18.34
CA TYR A 140 -6.24 -0.19 -18.18
C TYR A 140 -6.34 0.41 -16.77
N TYR A 141 -7.46 0.18 -16.08
CA TYR A 141 -7.80 0.81 -14.80
C TYR A 141 -7.43 -0.02 -13.56
N ASP A 142 -7.16 -1.33 -13.70
CA ASP A 142 -6.85 -2.17 -12.55
C ASP A 142 -5.36 -2.10 -12.16
N SER A 143 -5.10 -2.09 -10.86
CA SER A 143 -3.75 -2.27 -10.32
C SER A 143 -3.38 -3.77 -10.31
N PRO A 144 -2.08 -4.13 -10.43
CA PRO A 144 -1.64 -5.51 -10.32
C PRO A 144 -2.09 -6.20 -9.03
N GLY A 145 -2.12 -5.48 -7.89
CA GLY A 145 -2.60 -6.01 -6.62
C GLY A 145 -4.10 -6.34 -6.65
N ASN A 146 -4.94 -5.46 -7.23
CA ASN A 146 -6.37 -5.73 -7.37
C ASN A 146 -6.63 -6.95 -8.27
N ILE A 147 -5.84 -7.12 -9.33
CA ILE A 147 -5.95 -8.28 -10.22
C ILE A 147 -5.64 -9.55 -9.43
N ILE A 148 -4.54 -9.59 -8.67
CA ILE A 148 -4.19 -10.73 -7.82
C ILE A 148 -5.30 -11.05 -6.83
N ASN A 149 -5.83 -10.06 -6.12
CA ASN A 149 -6.91 -10.28 -5.16
C ASN A 149 -8.16 -10.88 -5.82
N LYS A 150 -8.53 -10.40 -7.02
CA LYS A 150 -9.64 -10.97 -7.80
C LYS A 150 -9.35 -12.42 -8.19
N LEU A 151 -8.13 -12.73 -8.62
CA LEU A 151 -7.73 -14.09 -9.01
C LEU A 151 -7.78 -15.05 -7.82
N ILE A 152 -7.22 -14.65 -6.66
CA ILE A 152 -7.27 -15.43 -5.42
C ILE A 152 -8.73 -15.70 -5.05
N PHE A 153 -9.56 -14.66 -5.03
CA PHE A 153 -10.97 -14.77 -4.69
C PHE A 153 -11.73 -15.73 -5.62
N CYS A 154 -11.50 -15.64 -6.93
CA CYS A 154 -12.12 -16.54 -7.91
C CYS A 154 -11.67 -17.99 -7.69
N ASN A 155 -10.39 -18.20 -7.40
CA ASN A 155 -9.84 -19.54 -7.15
C ASN A 155 -10.43 -20.17 -5.87
N GLU A 156 -10.51 -19.41 -4.78
CA GLU A 156 -11.10 -19.86 -3.51
C GLU A 156 -12.58 -20.21 -3.64
N ASN A 157 -13.33 -19.47 -4.46
CA ASN A 157 -14.76 -19.68 -4.69
C ASN A 157 -15.07 -20.56 -5.91
N LYS A 158 -14.07 -21.15 -6.56
CA LYS A 158 -14.21 -22.02 -7.76
C LYS A 158 -15.00 -21.37 -8.91
N ILE A 159 -14.82 -20.05 -9.08
CA ILE A 159 -15.46 -19.26 -10.14
C ILE A 159 -14.63 -19.42 -11.42
N LEU A 160 -15.27 -19.83 -12.52
CA LEU A 160 -14.61 -19.95 -13.82
C LEU A 160 -14.21 -18.59 -14.37
N LEU A 161 -12.98 -18.51 -14.88
CA LEU A 161 -12.26 -17.25 -15.12
C LEU A 161 -12.39 -16.74 -16.57
N ASP A 162 -13.30 -17.26 -17.39
CA ASP A 162 -13.42 -16.91 -18.81
C ASP A 162 -13.74 -15.42 -19.05
N ASN A 163 -14.22 -14.69 -18.04
CA ASN A 163 -14.48 -13.26 -18.09
C ASN A 163 -14.40 -12.63 -16.69
N ILE A 164 -13.20 -12.29 -16.24
CA ILE A 164 -13.01 -11.61 -14.93
C ILE A 164 -13.38 -10.10 -15.05
N ASN A 165 -14.62 -9.85 -15.37
CA ASN A 165 -15.23 -8.57 -15.12
C ASN A 165 -15.86 -8.58 -13.71
N THR A 166 -15.65 -7.55 -12.91
CA THR A 166 -16.23 -7.44 -11.56
C THR A 166 -17.73 -7.70 -11.54
N LYS A 167 -18.44 -7.31 -12.60
CA LYS A 167 -19.87 -7.58 -12.79
C LYS A 167 -20.17 -9.08 -12.88
N ASN A 168 -19.37 -9.82 -13.64
CA ASN A 168 -19.58 -11.26 -13.82
C ASN A 168 -19.25 -12.05 -12.54
N ILE A 169 -18.21 -11.63 -11.80
CA ILE A 169 -17.88 -12.20 -10.48
C ILE A 169 -19.06 -12.02 -9.51
N ILE A 170 -19.69 -10.84 -9.48
CA ILE A 170 -20.85 -10.58 -8.62
C ILE A 170 -22.05 -11.45 -9.04
N ILE A 171 -22.31 -11.59 -10.33
CA ILE A 171 -23.41 -12.43 -10.85
C ILE A 171 -23.19 -13.90 -10.46
N GLU A 172 -21.99 -14.41 -10.65
CA GLU A 172 -21.63 -15.79 -10.26
C GLU A 172 -21.79 -16.03 -8.75
N LEU A 173 -21.35 -15.07 -7.92
CA LEU A 173 -21.57 -15.12 -6.49
C LEU A 173 -23.06 -15.18 -6.13
N ILE A 174 -23.89 -14.30 -6.70
CA ILE A 174 -25.32 -14.29 -6.46
C ILE A 174 -25.94 -15.63 -6.86
N ASN A 175 -25.51 -16.22 -7.96
CA ASN A 175 -25.99 -17.52 -8.43
C ASN A 175 -25.53 -18.67 -7.52
N SER A 176 -24.33 -18.61 -6.96
CA SER A 176 -23.83 -19.63 -6.02
C SER A 176 -24.57 -19.61 -4.67
N TYR A 177 -25.01 -18.43 -4.21
CA TYR A 177 -25.80 -18.29 -2.97
C TYR A 177 -27.28 -18.67 -3.12
N LYS A 178 -27.78 -18.83 -4.36
CA LYS A 178 -29.19 -19.25 -4.63
C LYS A 178 -29.35 -20.75 -4.75
N LYS A 179 -28.28 -21.51 -4.70
CA LYS A 179 -28.27 -22.99 -4.67
C LYS A 179 -28.05 -23.48 -3.24
#